data_017732913baf81f4cbc17004679459ad
#
_entry.id   017732913baf81f4cbc17004679459ad
#
_cell.length_a   1.000
_cell.length_b   1.000
_cell.length_c   1.000
_cell.angle_alpha   90.00
_cell.angle_beta   90.00
_cell.angle_gamma   90.00
#
_symmetry.space_group_name_H-M   'P 1'
#
loop_
_entity.id
_entity.type
_entity.pdbx_description
1 polymer ?
#
loop_
_entity_poly.entity_id
_entity_poly.type
_entity_poly.pdbx_seq_one_letter_code
_entity_poly.pdbx_strand_id
1 'polypeptide(L)'
;METANDIDVETIVDSLSDGVYVCDLERRITYWSKSAERITGWTAQDVIGRPCFDNILCHIDKDGHQLCGQEYCPLHRSIVTGTGSSGSLLVFAQSKRGERIPMLVSVAPLRNAAGEVIGGVETFQDASAMVHDLERAKTIQQLALHHDLPEDPRIEFTTHYVPHAIVGGDYYAIERLDEHCYGVMLADVMGHGIAAALYTMHLSSLWNRHRRLIHQPAEFTAKLNNELVKVVKTDESFATAVCGLIDLRQGVFQFAGAGGPQVLRMHDDGTSECFETAGLPLAIMEDAEYEEARVELREGDRLLLFSDGALEISNAAGDMLGLDGLIAMLKKQGYPTADIQMAPLEEDLLKYSNGIRLADDLTLIEIRIRST
;
A
#
# COMPACT_ATOMS: atom_id res chain seq x y z
N MET A 1 12.71 15.70 -52.51
CA MET A 1 13.14 15.10 -51.23
C MET A 1 13.12 16.20 -50.19
N GLU A 2 11.97 16.39 -49.55
CA GLU A 2 11.89 17.26 -48.36
C GLU A 2 12.73 16.61 -47.28
N THR A 3 13.70 17.33 -46.80
CA THR A 3 14.65 16.84 -45.82
C THR A 3 14.00 16.87 -44.45
N ALA A 4 14.24 15.87 -43.61
CA ALA A 4 13.71 15.69 -42.24
C ALA A 4 14.02 16.87 -41.28
N ASN A 5 14.40 18.02 -41.77
CA ASN A 5 14.83 19.20 -41.04
C ASN A 5 13.72 20.27 -40.84
N ASP A 6 12.52 20.03 -41.36
CA ASP A 6 11.37 20.97 -41.25
C ASP A 6 10.22 20.48 -40.35
N ILE A 7 10.46 19.45 -39.51
CA ILE A 7 9.47 19.00 -38.55
C ILE A 7 9.59 19.91 -37.32
N ASP A 8 8.58 20.74 -37.10
CA ASP A 8 8.50 21.55 -35.88
C ASP A 8 8.16 20.72 -34.65
N VAL A 9 8.53 21.22 -33.49
CA VAL A 9 8.31 20.53 -32.20
C VAL A 9 6.80 20.32 -31.92
N GLU A 10 5.95 21.23 -32.34
CA GLU A 10 4.50 21.16 -32.18
C GLU A 10 3.93 19.97 -32.95
N THR A 11 4.33 19.78 -34.19
CA THR A 11 3.95 18.61 -35.01
C THR A 11 4.39 17.30 -34.37
N ILE A 12 5.57 17.24 -33.75
CA ILE A 12 6.03 16.05 -33.03
C ILE A 12 5.13 15.78 -31.84
N VAL A 13 4.91 16.77 -31.01
CA VAL A 13 4.11 16.61 -29.76
C VAL A 13 2.64 16.29 -30.09
N ASP A 14 2.06 16.91 -31.10
CA ASP A 14 0.68 16.64 -31.52
C ASP A 14 0.49 15.25 -32.16
N SER A 15 1.58 14.61 -32.63
CA SER A 15 1.53 13.24 -33.13
C SER A 15 1.61 12.17 -32.04
N LEU A 16 1.94 12.54 -30.79
CA LEU A 16 1.96 11.61 -29.66
C LEU A 16 0.53 11.21 -29.26
N SER A 17 0.37 10.00 -28.75
CA SER A 17 -0.88 9.54 -28.15
C SER A 17 -1.14 10.17 -26.78
N ASP A 18 -0.07 10.55 -26.10
CA ASP A 18 -0.08 11.09 -24.75
C ASP A 18 -0.49 12.57 -24.76
N GLY A 19 -1.30 12.96 -23.79
CA GLY A 19 -1.57 14.37 -23.52
C GLY A 19 -0.32 15.06 -23.00
N VAL A 20 -0.03 16.25 -23.51
CA VAL A 20 1.09 17.06 -23.04
C VAL A 20 0.60 18.46 -22.77
N TYR A 21 0.96 19.02 -21.62
CA TYR A 21 0.85 20.45 -21.39
C TYR A 21 2.09 21.01 -20.71
N VAL A 22 2.32 22.29 -20.94
CA VAL A 22 3.41 23.07 -20.37
C VAL A 22 2.81 24.24 -19.61
N CYS A 23 3.40 24.57 -18.49
CA CYS A 23 3.06 25.75 -17.70
C CYS A 23 4.31 26.57 -17.35
N ASP A 24 4.09 27.85 -17.06
CA ASP A 24 5.09 28.77 -16.49
C ASP A 24 5.32 28.51 -14.97
N LEU A 25 6.12 29.38 -14.33
CA LEU A 25 6.40 29.28 -12.89
C LEU A 25 5.16 29.51 -12.02
N GLU A 26 4.21 30.30 -12.49
CA GLU A 26 2.90 30.56 -11.86
C GLU A 26 1.89 29.45 -12.15
N ARG A 27 2.32 28.39 -12.84
CA ARG A 27 1.52 27.26 -13.28
C ARG A 27 0.38 27.64 -14.25
N ARG A 28 0.53 28.74 -15.00
CA ARG A 28 -0.36 29.06 -16.10
C ARG A 28 0.00 28.21 -17.30
N ILE A 29 -1.01 27.60 -17.91
CA ILE A 29 -0.85 26.75 -19.09
C ILE A 29 -0.41 27.61 -20.25
N THR A 30 0.73 27.28 -20.85
CA THR A 30 1.30 27.96 -22.01
C THR A 30 1.21 27.12 -23.28
N TYR A 31 1.08 25.80 -23.14
CA TYR A 31 0.89 24.87 -24.26
C TYR A 31 -0.06 23.73 -23.84
N TRP A 32 -0.87 23.28 -24.80
CA TRP A 32 -1.84 22.20 -24.63
C TRP A 32 -1.95 21.41 -25.94
N SER A 33 -1.52 20.14 -25.96
CA SER A 33 -1.47 19.30 -27.16
C SER A 33 -2.86 18.84 -27.65
N LYS A 34 -2.93 18.42 -28.91
CA LYS A 34 -4.15 17.81 -29.47
C LYS A 34 -4.59 16.54 -28.76
N SER A 35 -3.63 15.77 -28.25
CA SER A 35 -3.92 14.58 -27.45
C SER A 35 -4.51 14.95 -26.10
N ALA A 36 -4.02 16.02 -25.46
CA ALA A 36 -4.62 16.55 -24.25
C ALA A 36 -6.07 16.98 -24.48
N GLU A 37 -6.37 17.61 -25.62
CA GLU A 37 -7.77 17.93 -25.98
C GLU A 37 -8.64 16.68 -26.11
N ARG A 38 -8.12 15.63 -26.79
CA ARG A 38 -8.89 14.37 -26.99
C ARG A 38 -9.18 13.67 -25.68
N ILE A 39 -8.19 13.57 -24.79
CA ILE A 39 -8.30 12.82 -23.53
C ILE A 39 -9.22 13.56 -22.56
N THR A 40 -9.06 14.87 -22.41
CA THR A 40 -9.73 15.64 -21.36
C THR A 40 -11.02 16.34 -21.81
N GLY A 41 -11.18 16.54 -23.12
CA GLY A 41 -12.26 17.36 -23.70
C GLY A 41 -12.06 18.88 -23.55
N TRP A 42 -11.01 19.32 -22.83
CA TRP A 42 -10.62 20.72 -22.77
C TRP A 42 -9.85 21.12 -24.01
N THR A 43 -10.26 22.19 -24.69
CA THR A 43 -9.50 22.72 -25.86
C THR A 43 -8.39 23.67 -25.38
N ALA A 44 -7.35 23.85 -26.21
CA ALA A 44 -6.29 24.81 -25.93
C ALA A 44 -6.86 26.23 -25.67
N GLN A 45 -7.93 26.61 -26.40
CA GLN A 45 -8.61 27.90 -26.21
C GLN A 45 -9.25 28.04 -24.84
N ASP A 46 -9.71 26.95 -24.22
CA ASP A 46 -10.34 26.96 -22.90
C ASP A 46 -9.33 27.15 -21.76
N VAL A 47 -8.07 26.71 -21.96
CA VAL A 47 -7.13 26.48 -20.85
C VAL A 47 -5.87 27.34 -20.92
N ILE A 48 -5.40 27.76 -22.11
CA ILE A 48 -4.18 28.58 -22.25
C ILE A 48 -4.34 29.90 -21.46
N GLY A 49 -3.32 30.25 -20.68
CA GLY A 49 -3.28 31.44 -19.81
C GLY A 49 -3.94 31.23 -18.45
N ARG A 50 -4.67 30.13 -18.24
CA ARG A 50 -5.29 29.81 -16.93
C ARG A 50 -4.33 28.97 -16.09
N PRO A 51 -4.37 29.09 -14.75
CA PRO A 51 -3.66 28.19 -13.86
C PRO A 51 -4.19 26.75 -14.02
N CYS A 52 -3.28 25.75 -14.09
CA CYS A 52 -3.67 24.34 -14.30
C CYS A 52 -4.55 23.80 -13.15
N PHE A 53 -4.45 24.40 -11.96
CA PHE A 53 -5.25 24.04 -10.78
C PHE A 53 -6.60 24.77 -10.68
N ASP A 54 -6.92 25.68 -11.62
CA ASP A 54 -8.16 26.46 -11.59
C ASP A 54 -9.29 25.75 -12.35
N ASN A 55 -9.87 24.74 -11.70
CA ASN A 55 -11.00 23.94 -12.22
C ASN A 55 -10.78 23.37 -13.64
N ILE A 56 -9.53 23.02 -14.00
CA ILE A 56 -9.22 22.37 -15.27
C ILE A 56 -9.10 20.87 -15.02
N LEU A 57 -7.92 20.38 -14.59
CA LEU A 57 -7.71 18.95 -14.37
C LEU A 57 -8.08 18.50 -12.95
N CYS A 58 -7.95 19.38 -11.96
CA CYS A 58 -8.34 19.11 -10.56
C CYS A 58 -7.93 17.72 -10.10
N HIS A 59 -6.64 17.40 -10.25
CA HIS A 59 -6.10 16.08 -9.90
C HIS A 59 -6.43 15.70 -8.46
N ILE A 60 -6.96 14.51 -8.29
CA ILE A 60 -7.13 13.84 -7.02
C ILE A 60 -6.43 12.49 -7.05
N ASP A 61 -6.17 11.94 -5.88
CA ASP A 61 -5.67 10.58 -5.76
C ASP A 61 -6.81 9.53 -5.82
N LYS A 62 -6.46 8.24 -5.60
CA LYS A 62 -7.42 7.12 -5.62
C LYS A 62 -8.53 7.23 -4.56
N ASP A 63 -8.31 7.98 -3.46
CA ASP A 63 -9.26 8.12 -2.36
C ASP A 63 -10.00 9.48 -2.38
N GLY A 64 -9.74 10.28 -3.43
CA GLY A 64 -10.45 11.54 -3.67
C GLY A 64 -9.80 12.77 -3.03
N HIS A 65 -8.61 12.66 -2.44
CA HIS A 65 -7.91 13.82 -1.89
C HIS A 65 -7.34 14.69 -3.01
N GLN A 66 -7.50 15.99 -2.86
CA GLN A 66 -7.05 16.95 -3.84
C GLN A 66 -5.52 17.07 -3.85
N LEU A 67 -4.93 16.90 -5.03
CA LEU A 67 -3.49 17.09 -5.27
C LEU A 67 -3.20 18.50 -5.82
N CYS A 68 -4.06 19.01 -6.70
CA CYS A 68 -3.88 20.31 -7.36
C CYS A 68 -3.93 21.48 -6.38
N GLY A 69 -3.06 22.47 -6.63
CA GLY A 69 -3.01 23.70 -5.83
C GLY A 69 -2.30 23.55 -4.48
N GLN A 70 -1.94 22.35 -4.12
CA GLN A 70 -1.32 21.99 -2.83
C GLN A 70 0.17 21.65 -2.99
N GLU A 71 0.87 21.55 -1.87
CA GLU A 71 2.28 21.15 -1.79
C GLU A 71 2.54 19.75 -2.39
N TYR A 72 1.52 18.90 -2.41
CA TYR A 72 1.55 17.54 -2.96
C TYR A 72 1.39 17.44 -4.48
N CYS A 73 1.16 18.55 -5.19
CA CYS A 73 1.05 18.56 -6.63
C CYS A 73 2.40 18.14 -7.27
N PRO A 74 2.46 17.03 -8.05
CA PRO A 74 3.70 16.55 -8.64
C PRO A 74 4.38 17.60 -9.52
N LEU A 75 3.61 18.32 -10.34
CA LEU A 75 4.12 19.37 -11.21
C LEU A 75 4.67 20.57 -10.40
N HIS A 76 3.96 20.99 -9.35
CA HIS A 76 4.46 22.07 -8.49
C HIS A 76 5.77 21.68 -7.80
N ARG A 77 5.85 20.48 -7.25
CA ARG A 77 7.09 19.96 -6.66
C ARG A 77 8.23 19.94 -7.67
N SER A 78 7.95 19.47 -8.92
CA SER A 78 8.95 19.43 -9.98
C SER A 78 9.50 20.83 -10.30
N ILE A 79 8.65 21.85 -10.36
CA ILE A 79 9.07 23.25 -10.60
C ILE A 79 9.93 23.76 -9.43
N VAL A 80 9.50 23.52 -8.18
CA VAL A 80 10.18 24.05 -6.99
C VAL A 80 11.51 23.36 -6.72
N THR A 81 11.54 22.01 -6.84
CA THR A 81 12.76 21.23 -6.55
C THR A 81 13.72 21.16 -7.76
N GLY A 82 13.21 21.46 -8.94
CA GLY A 82 13.97 21.31 -10.18
C GLY A 82 14.22 19.85 -10.58
N THR A 83 13.46 18.89 -10.01
CA THR A 83 13.58 17.45 -10.30
C THR A 83 12.30 16.92 -10.91
N GLY A 84 12.40 16.03 -11.90
CA GLY A 84 11.24 15.34 -12.49
C GLY A 84 10.75 14.19 -11.62
N SER A 85 9.60 13.61 -11.97
CA SER A 85 9.13 12.37 -11.35
C SER A 85 10.05 11.20 -11.72
N SER A 86 10.33 10.30 -10.79
CA SER A 86 11.10 9.06 -11.04
C SER A 86 10.31 8.01 -11.81
N GLY A 87 9.01 8.19 -11.97
CA GLY A 87 8.09 7.30 -12.69
C GLY A 87 6.75 7.96 -12.93
N SER A 88 5.82 7.21 -13.53
CA SER A 88 4.45 7.68 -13.74
C SER A 88 3.62 7.50 -12.47
N LEU A 89 2.81 8.52 -12.15
CA LEU A 89 1.89 8.52 -11.01
C LEU A 89 0.45 8.34 -11.50
N LEU A 90 -0.32 7.47 -10.84
CA LEU A 90 -1.75 7.35 -11.10
C LEU A 90 -2.49 8.48 -10.36
N VAL A 91 -3.17 9.32 -11.11
CA VAL A 91 -4.05 10.37 -10.61
C VAL A 91 -5.40 10.31 -11.29
N PHE A 92 -6.42 10.96 -10.73
CA PHE A 92 -7.73 11.08 -11.34
C PHE A 92 -7.97 12.54 -11.69
N ALA A 93 -7.96 12.84 -12.98
CA ALA A 93 -8.20 14.19 -13.49
C ALA A 93 -9.67 14.43 -13.80
N GLN A 94 -10.09 15.67 -13.81
CA GLN A 94 -11.44 16.05 -14.21
C GLN A 94 -11.50 16.40 -15.69
N SER A 95 -12.39 15.74 -16.44
CA SER A 95 -12.70 16.12 -17.82
C SER A 95 -13.50 17.42 -17.87
N LYS A 96 -13.62 18.01 -19.06
CA LYS A 96 -14.51 19.19 -19.29
C LYS A 96 -15.98 18.89 -18.97
N ARG A 97 -16.38 17.62 -19.00
CA ARG A 97 -17.75 17.17 -18.65
C ARG A 97 -17.93 16.90 -17.15
N GLY A 98 -16.88 17.05 -16.35
CA GLY A 98 -16.89 16.78 -14.92
C GLY A 98 -16.65 15.30 -14.55
N GLU A 99 -16.41 14.43 -15.53
CA GLU A 99 -16.11 13.02 -15.29
C GLU A 99 -14.67 12.86 -14.76
N ARG A 100 -14.44 11.90 -13.90
CA ARG A 100 -13.08 11.55 -13.42
C ARG A 100 -12.44 10.56 -14.39
N ILE A 101 -11.29 10.95 -14.94
CA ILE A 101 -10.48 10.15 -15.85
C ILE A 101 -9.22 9.73 -15.10
N PRO A 102 -8.98 8.43 -14.89
CA PRO A 102 -7.69 7.98 -14.37
C PRO A 102 -6.58 8.23 -15.39
N MET A 103 -5.49 8.81 -14.95
CA MET A 103 -4.36 9.19 -15.79
C MET A 103 -3.04 8.75 -15.16
N LEU A 104 -2.15 8.20 -15.96
CA LEU A 104 -0.74 8.05 -15.61
C LEU A 104 -0.02 9.33 -15.99
N VAL A 105 0.45 10.09 -15.00
CA VAL A 105 1.12 11.37 -15.21
C VAL A 105 2.61 11.27 -14.95
N SER A 106 3.41 11.95 -15.76
CA SER A 106 4.84 12.18 -15.53
C SER A 106 5.12 13.66 -15.64
N VAL A 107 5.97 14.17 -14.75
CA VAL A 107 6.28 15.60 -14.67
C VAL A 107 7.79 15.85 -14.76
N ALA A 108 8.16 16.95 -15.38
CA ALA A 108 9.54 17.42 -15.41
C ALA A 108 9.63 18.95 -15.35
N PRO A 109 10.70 19.52 -14.77
CA PRO A 109 10.93 20.94 -14.81
C PRO A 109 11.33 21.36 -16.22
N LEU A 110 10.74 22.42 -16.73
CA LEU A 110 11.16 23.05 -17.98
C LEU A 110 12.32 24.00 -17.69
N ARG A 111 13.43 23.86 -18.43
CA ARG A 111 14.64 24.68 -18.23
C ARG A 111 14.98 25.48 -19.49
N ASN A 112 15.47 26.69 -19.29
CA ASN A 112 16.04 27.51 -20.35
C ASN A 112 17.47 27.05 -20.71
N ALA A 113 18.09 27.69 -21.69
CA ALA A 113 19.45 27.40 -22.12
C ALA A 113 20.52 27.66 -21.03
N ALA A 114 20.23 28.45 -20.02
CA ALA A 114 21.09 28.68 -18.86
C ALA A 114 20.92 27.64 -17.75
N GLY A 115 20.00 26.66 -17.93
CA GLY A 115 19.70 25.65 -16.95
C GLY A 115 18.72 26.07 -15.85
N GLU A 116 18.20 27.29 -15.90
CA GLU A 116 17.25 27.81 -14.93
C GLU A 116 15.85 27.23 -15.17
N VAL A 117 15.14 26.88 -14.11
CA VAL A 117 13.74 26.40 -14.21
C VAL A 117 12.86 27.58 -14.61
N ILE A 118 12.14 27.46 -15.72
CA ILE A 118 11.23 28.47 -16.26
C ILE A 118 9.77 28.03 -16.29
N GLY A 119 9.49 26.82 -15.81
CA GLY A 119 8.15 26.23 -15.77
C GLY A 119 8.20 24.73 -15.56
N GLY A 120 7.13 24.05 -15.93
CA GLY A 120 7.04 22.59 -15.86
C GLY A 120 6.27 22.02 -17.04
N VAL A 121 6.57 20.76 -17.35
CA VAL A 121 5.85 19.96 -18.34
C VAL A 121 5.22 18.75 -17.64
N GLU A 122 3.99 18.45 -18.00
CA GLU A 122 3.32 17.22 -17.61
C GLU A 122 2.87 16.47 -18.84
N THR A 123 3.19 15.18 -18.87
CA THR A 123 2.66 14.23 -19.84
C THR A 123 1.70 13.30 -19.14
N PHE A 124 0.64 12.88 -19.82
CA PHE A 124 -0.36 11.99 -19.25
C PHE A 124 -0.98 11.06 -20.28
N GLN A 125 -1.30 9.85 -19.84
CA GLN A 125 -2.00 8.83 -20.60
C GLN A 125 -3.34 8.51 -19.95
N ASP A 126 -4.37 8.26 -20.75
CA ASP A 126 -5.62 7.71 -20.26
C ASP A 126 -5.39 6.28 -19.75
N ALA A 127 -5.58 6.10 -18.45
CA ALA A 127 -5.39 4.83 -17.77
C ALA A 127 -6.72 4.08 -17.50
N SER A 128 -7.83 4.49 -18.12
CA SER A 128 -9.16 3.93 -17.84
C SER A 128 -9.22 2.42 -18.04
N ALA A 129 -8.64 1.90 -19.11
CA ALA A 129 -8.61 0.46 -19.36
C ALA A 129 -7.78 -0.28 -18.29
N MET A 130 -6.61 0.26 -17.93
CA MET A 130 -5.75 -0.31 -16.89
C MET A 130 -6.43 -0.32 -15.53
N VAL A 131 -7.05 0.80 -15.14
CA VAL A 131 -7.76 0.90 -13.84
C VAL A 131 -8.96 -0.04 -13.81
N HIS A 132 -9.70 -0.17 -14.92
CA HIS A 132 -10.80 -1.13 -15.01
C HIS A 132 -10.33 -2.58 -14.78
N ASP A 133 -9.21 -2.98 -15.39
CA ASP A 133 -8.64 -4.32 -15.19
C ASP A 133 -8.12 -4.51 -13.76
N LEU A 134 -7.53 -3.46 -13.17
CA LEU A 134 -7.11 -3.48 -11.76
C LEU A 134 -8.28 -3.60 -10.78
N GLU A 135 -9.39 -2.91 -11.02
CA GLU A 135 -10.61 -3.04 -10.19
C GLU A 135 -11.22 -4.45 -10.29
N ARG A 136 -11.14 -5.08 -11.47
CA ARG A 136 -11.53 -6.49 -11.62
C ARG A 136 -10.59 -7.41 -10.85
N ALA A 137 -9.27 -7.17 -10.95
CA ALA A 137 -8.27 -7.92 -10.19
C ALA A 137 -8.48 -7.75 -8.68
N LYS A 138 -8.76 -6.54 -8.20
CA LYS A 138 -9.13 -6.25 -6.82
C LYS A 138 -10.33 -7.09 -6.36
N THR A 139 -11.39 -7.13 -7.16
CA THR A 139 -12.58 -7.93 -6.83
C THR A 139 -12.23 -9.41 -6.70
N ILE A 140 -11.42 -9.96 -7.61
CA ILE A 140 -10.98 -11.36 -7.56
C ILE A 140 -10.09 -11.58 -6.32
N GLN A 141 -9.15 -10.69 -6.05
CA GLN A 141 -8.27 -10.76 -4.87
C GLN A 141 -9.11 -10.73 -3.58
N GLN A 142 -10.03 -9.79 -3.45
CA GLN A 142 -10.90 -9.69 -2.28
C GLN A 142 -11.72 -10.95 -2.04
N LEU A 143 -12.28 -11.56 -3.09
CA LEU A 143 -13.00 -12.83 -2.98
C LEU A 143 -12.09 -14.00 -2.58
N ALA A 144 -10.84 -14.01 -3.05
CA ALA A 144 -9.87 -15.06 -2.71
C ALA A 144 -9.28 -14.90 -1.30
N LEU A 145 -9.22 -13.67 -0.81
CA LEU A 145 -8.69 -13.33 0.53
C LEU A 145 -9.81 -13.21 1.58
N HIS A 146 -11.08 -13.18 1.13
CA HIS A 146 -12.20 -13.08 2.08
C HIS A 146 -12.37 -14.40 2.84
N HIS A 147 -12.18 -14.32 4.13
CA HIS A 147 -12.48 -15.39 5.07
C HIS A 147 -13.43 -14.85 6.13
N ASP A 148 -14.53 -15.57 6.38
CA ASP A 148 -15.35 -15.27 7.55
C ASP A 148 -14.51 -15.51 8.82
N LEU A 149 -14.41 -14.49 9.65
CA LEU A 149 -13.68 -14.62 10.91
C LEU A 149 -14.39 -15.64 11.81
N PRO A 150 -13.65 -16.54 12.47
CA PRO A 150 -14.24 -17.52 13.36
C PRO A 150 -15.01 -16.85 14.51
N GLU A 151 -16.25 -17.29 14.76
CA GLU A 151 -17.04 -16.89 15.91
C GLU A 151 -16.81 -17.85 17.06
N ASP A 152 -16.33 -17.33 18.20
CA ASP A 152 -16.16 -18.10 19.44
C ASP A 152 -16.26 -17.15 20.65
N PRO A 153 -17.06 -17.50 21.69
CA PRO A 153 -17.19 -16.63 22.86
C PRO A 153 -15.90 -16.45 23.67
N ARG A 154 -14.91 -17.33 23.52
CA ARG A 154 -13.63 -17.33 24.24
C ARG A 154 -12.57 -16.46 23.61
N ILE A 155 -12.71 -16.15 22.30
CA ILE A 155 -11.73 -15.42 21.52
C ILE A 155 -12.41 -14.57 20.46
N GLU A 156 -11.94 -13.37 20.28
CA GLU A 156 -12.41 -12.45 19.25
C GLU A 156 -11.28 -12.08 18.30
N PHE A 157 -11.60 -12.07 17.02
CA PHE A 157 -10.68 -11.64 15.97
C PHE A 157 -11.23 -10.37 15.31
N THR A 158 -10.37 -9.38 15.16
CA THR A 158 -10.69 -8.17 14.42
C THR A 158 -9.57 -7.93 13.41
N THR A 159 -9.93 -7.62 12.18
CA THR A 159 -8.94 -7.37 11.12
C THR A 159 -9.21 -6.02 10.47
N HIS A 160 -8.13 -5.32 10.17
CA HIS A 160 -8.15 -4.07 9.44
C HIS A 160 -7.13 -4.14 8.31
N TYR A 161 -7.57 -3.84 7.10
CA TYR A 161 -6.73 -3.88 5.92
C TYR A 161 -7.00 -2.67 5.04
N VAL A 162 -5.98 -1.87 4.80
CA VAL A 162 -6.02 -0.67 3.96
C VAL A 162 -4.93 -0.80 2.90
N PRO A 163 -5.27 -1.15 1.65
CA PRO A 163 -4.27 -1.29 0.60
C PRO A 163 -3.73 0.07 0.16
N HIS A 164 -2.41 0.16 -0.02
CA HIS A 164 -1.75 1.33 -0.58
C HIS A 164 -2.20 1.63 -2.01
N ALA A 165 -2.25 0.62 -2.87
CA ALA A 165 -2.68 0.72 -4.26
C ALA A 165 -4.13 0.22 -4.45
N ILE A 166 -4.56 0.02 -5.71
CA ILE A 166 -5.87 -0.56 -6.03
C ILE A 166 -5.95 -2.02 -5.58
N VAL A 167 -4.84 -2.76 -5.71
CA VAL A 167 -4.62 -4.11 -5.18
C VAL A 167 -3.44 -4.07 -4.22
N GLY A 168 -3.42 -4.92 -3.20
CA GLY A 168 -2.40 -4.90 -2.16
C GLY A 168 -1.49 -6.12 -2.16
N GLY A 169 -0.36 -6.00 -1.46
CA GLY A 169 0.65 -7.03 -1.23
C GLY A 169 0.51 -7.76 0.11
N ASP A 170 -0.35 -7.28 1.01
CA ASP A 170 -0.61 -7.97 2.28
C ASP A 170 -1.59 -9.14 2.10
N TYR A 171 -1.32 -10.21 2.83
CA TYR A 171 -2.18 -11.38 2.96
C TYR A 171 -2.37 -11.75 4.42
N TYR A 172 -3.60 -11.99 4.82
CA TYR A 172 -3.86 -12.60 6.12
C TYR A 172 -4.86 -13.74 6.02
N ALA A 173 -4.75 -14.69 6.96
CA ALA A 173 -5.71 -15.78 7.14
C ALA A 173 -5.91 -16.04 8.62
N ILE A 174 -7.17 -16.25 9.02
CA ILE A 174 -7.56 -16.68 10.35
C ILE A 174 -8.59 -17.78 10.17
N GLU A 175 -8.30 -18.99 10.68
CA GLU A 175 -9.19 -20.13 10.46
C GLU A 175 -9.27 -20.99 11.71
N ARG A 176 -10.49 -21.41 12.03
CA ARG A 176 -10.72 -22.42 13.09
C ARG A 176 -10.35 -23.79 12.53
N LEU A 177 -9.36 -24.43 13.13
CA LEU A 177 -8.87 -25.75 12.70
C LEU A 177 -9.59 -26.89 13.41
N ASP A 178 -9.94 -26.67 14.70
CA ASP A 178 -10.72 -27.59 15.51
C ASP A 178 -11.48 -26.84 16.62
N GLU A 179 -11.96 -27.55 17.65
CA GLU A 179 -12.73 -26.97 18.75
C GLU A 179 -11.94 -25.94 19.58
N HIS A 180 -10.61 -26.04 19.63
CA HIS A 180 -9.74 -25.24 20.50
C HIS A 180 -8.61 -24.52 19.77
N CYS A 181 -8.37 -24.87 18.50
CA CYS A 181 -7.22 -24.41 17.74
C CYS A 181 -7.60 -23.49 16.60
N TYR A 182 -6.85 -22.38 16.47
CA TYR A 182 -6.98 -21.40 15.38
C TYR A 182 -5.64 -21.19 14.72
N GLY A 183 -5.59 -21.34 13.41
CA GLY A 183 -4.44 -20.94 12.61
C GLY A 183 -4.53 -19.48 12.24
N VAL A 184 -3.42 -18.77 12.34
CA VAL A 184 -3.29 -17.34 12.00
C VAL A 184 -2.08 -17.15 11.11
N MET A 185 -2.23 -16.38 10.06
CA MET A 185 -1.11 -15.94 9.21
C MET A 185 -1.30 -14.49 8.84
N LEU A 186 -0.22 -13.72 8.91
CA LEU A 186 -0.06 -12.41 8.28
C LEU A 186 1.22 -12.48 7.45
N ALA A 187 1.15 -12.06 6.22
CA ALA A 187 2.30 -11.96 5.33
C ALA A 187 2.22 -10.67 4.52
N ASP A 188 3.37 -10.09 4.26
CA ASP A 188 3.54 -8.88 3.49
C ASP A 188 4.54 -9.16 2.36
N VAL A 189 4.12 -8.96 1.13
CA VAL A 189 4.92 -9.22 -0.08
C VAL A 189 5.64 -7.94 -0.49
N MET A 190 6.94 -8.01 -0.64
CA MET A 190 7.77 -6.90 -1.08
C MET A 190 7.17 -6.17 -2.29
N GLY A 191 6.93 -4.86 -2.14
CA GLY A 191 6.42 -3.98 -3.17
C GLY A 191 4.89 -4.00 -3.26
N HIS A 192 4.35 -3.33 -4.25
CA HIS A 192 2.91 -3.12 -4.40
C HIS A 192 2.43 -3.37 -5.83
N GLY A 193 1.12 -3.41 -6.02
CA GLY A 193 0.49 -3.54 -7.33
C GLY A 193 0.27 -4.99 -7.77
N ILE A 194 0.22 -5.23 -9.09
CA ILE A 194 -0.26 -6.50 -9.66
C ILE A 194 0.61 -7.69 -9.26
N ALA A 195 1.94 -7.54 -9.27
CA ALA A 195 2.85 -8.63 -8.94
C ALA A 195 2.65 -9.09 -7.48
N ALA A 196 2.65 -8.14 -6.53
CA ALA A 196 2.38 -8.43 -5.13
C ALA A 196 1.00 -9.06 -4.92
N ALA A 197 -0.04 -8.54 -5.59
CA ALA A 197 -1.39 -9.09 -5.54
C ALA A 197 -1.48 -10.54 -6.05
N LEU A 198 -0.77 -10.90 -7.11
CA LEU A 198 -0.71 -12.29 -7.59
C LEU A 198 0.02 -13.19 -6.59
N TYR A 199 1.02 -12.64 -5.92
CA TYR A 199 1.75 -13.35 -4.88
C TYR A 199 0.88 -13.64 -3.65
N THR A 200 0.05 -12.67 -3.21
CA THR A 200 -0.91 -12.91 -2.13
C THR A 200 -1.94 -13.99 -2.47
N MET A 201 -2.39 -14.05 -3.72
CA MET A 201 -3.26 -15.13 -4.19
C MET A 201 -2.56 -16.49 -4.16
N HIS A 202 -1.26 -16.53 -4.46
CA HIS A 202 -0.48 -17.76 -4.34
C HIS A 202 -0.32 -18.15 -2.86
N LEU A 203 -0.04 -17.21 -1.96
CA LEU A 203 -0.01 -17.44 -0.51
C LEU A 203 -1.35 -18.02 -0.01
N SER A 204 -2.48 -17.46 -0.45
CA SER A 204 -3.81 -18.00 -0.13
C SER A 204 -3.97 -19.46 -0.59
N SER A 205 -3.50 -19.80 -1.79
CA SER A 205 -3.51 -21.17 -2.28
C SER A 205 -2.65 -22.12 -1.44
N LEU A 206 -1.47 -21.66 -1.02
CA LEU A 206 -0.55 -22.42 -0.16
C LEU A 206 -1.12 -22.60 1.24
N TRP A 207 -1.72 -21.56 1.83
CA TRP A 207 -2.45 -21.67 3.08
C TRP A 207 -3.51 -22.77 2.99
N ASN A 208 -4.41 -22.69 2.04
CA ASN A 208 -5.47 -23.67 1.87
C ASN A 208 -4.95 -25.11 1.71
N ARG A 209 -3.80 -25.28 1.08
CA ARG A 209 -3.17 -26.59 0.86
C ARG A 209 -2.49 -27.13 2.10
N HIS A 210 -1.83 -26.28 2.87
CA HIS A 210 -0.91 -26.70 3.92
C HIS A 210 -1.35 -26.32 5.35
N ARG A 211 -2.47 -25.62 5.54
CA ARG A 211 -2.93 -25.08 6.85
C ARG A 211 -2.94 -26.09 8.00
N ARG A 212 -3.06 -27.39 7.72
CA ARG A 212 -2.98 -28.42 8.77
C ARG A 212 -1.59 -28.54 9.39
N LEU A 213 -0.54 -28.13 8.68
CA LEU A 213 0.81 -28.10 9.22
C LEU A 213 1.02 -26.96 10.22
N ILE A 214 0.11 -26.00 10.34
CA ILE A 214 0.23 -24.87 11.25
C ILE A 214 0.27 -25.27 12.74
N HIS A 215 -0.08 -26.50 13.05
CA HIS A 215 0.19 -27.08 14.38
C HIS A 215 1.67 -27.14 14.73
N GLN A 216 2.54 -27.00 13.75
CA GLN A 216 3.99 -26.83 13.85
C GLN A 216 4.37 -25.59 13.02
N PRO A 217 4.28 -24.37 13.59
CA PRO A 217 4.43 -23.14 12.85
C PRO A 217 5.74 -23.02 12.07
N ALA A 218 6.87 -23.48 12.63
CA ALA A 218 8.16 -23.47 11.93
C ALA A 218 8.16 -24.39 10.71
N GLU A 219 7.60 -25.60 10.82
CA GLU A 219 7.49 -26.55 9.71
C GLU A 219 6.54 -25.99 8.61
N PHE A 220 5.42 -25.39 9.01
CA PHE A 220 4.51 -24.72 8.07
C PHE A 220 5.21 -23.59 7.33
N THR A 221 5.93 -22.72 8.05
CA THR A 221 6.67 -21.58 7.47
C THR A 221 7.75 -22.04 6.51
N ALA A 222 8.55 -23.06 6.89
CA ALA A 222 9.56 -23.68 6.02
C ALA A 222 8.92 -24.29 4.75
N LYS A 223 7.76 -24.91 4.91
CA LYS A 223 7.01 -25.46 3.76
C LYS A 223 6.54 -24.38 2.80
N LEU A 224 5.99 -23.26 3.31
CA LEU A 224 5.62 -22.10 2.50
C LEU A 224 6.83 -21.54 1.76
N ASN A 225 7.95 -21.32 2.49
CA ASN A 225 9.19 -20.82 1.90
C ASN A 225 9.63 -21.68 0.70
N ASN A 226 9.70 -22.99 0.87
CA ASN A 226 10.16 -23.89 -0.18
C ASN A 226 9.22 -24.00 -1.39
N GLU A 227 7.93 -23.73 -1.21
CA GLU A 227 7.00 -23.64 -2.35
C GLU A 227 7.15 -22.29 -3.08
N LEU A 228 7.37 -21.19 -2.33
CA LEU A 228 7.53 -19.84 -2.89
C LEU A 228 8.83 -19.67 -3.67
N VAL A 229 9.95 -20.15 -3.15
CA VAL A 229 11.26 -20.13 -3.85
C VAL A 229 11.18 -20.74 -5.24
N LYS A 230 10.35 -21.78 -5.45
CA LYS A 230 10.19 -22.43 -6.76
C LYS A 230 9.54 -21.51 -7.79
N VAL A 231 8.68 -20.60 -7.34
CA VAL A 231 7.94 -19.67 -8.22
C VAL A 231 8.78 -18.43 -8.56
N VAL A 232 9.58 -17.95 -7.60
CA VAL A 232 10.29 -16.66 -7.64
C VAL A 232 11.67 -16.74 -8.26
N LYS A 233 12.06 -17.84 -8.87
CA LYS A 233 13.42 -18.12 -9.40
C LYS A 233 14.11 -17.02 -10.23
N THR A 234 13.38 -16.03 -10.72
CA THR A 234 13.89 -14.96 -11.59
C THR A 234 13.55 -13.56 -11.10
N ASP A 235 12.76 -13.45 -10.05
CA ASP A 235 12.30 -12.18 -9.49
C ASP A 235 12.85 -12.07 -8.06
N GLU A 236 13.42 -10.95 -7.69
CA GLU A 236 13.98 -10.72 -6.34
C GLU A 236 12.88 -10.51 -5.28
N SER A 237 11.63 -10.92 -5.57
CA SER A 237 10.50 -10.77 -4.68
C SER A 237 10.59 -11.73 -3.49
N PHE A 238 10.34 -11.23 -2.31
CA PHE A 238 10.24 -12.00 -1.07
C PHE A 238 8.99 -11.56 -0.30
N ALA A 239 8.65 -12.28 0.76
CA ALA A 239 7.60 -11.86 1.66
C ALA A 239 8.04 -12.00 3.12
N THR A 240 7.66 -11.03 3.95
CA THR A 240 7.73 -11.20 5.39
C THR A 240 6.48 -11.93 5.88
N ALA A 241 6.55 -12.66 6.98
CA ALA A 241 5.38 -13.34 7.50
C ALA A 241 5.47 -13.65 9.00
N VAL A 242 4.30 -13.75 9.63
CA VAL A 242 4.07 -14.37 10.92
C VAL A 242 3.05 -15.48 10.74
N CYS A 243 3.42 -16.72 11.06
CA CYS A 243 2.57 -17.89 10.96
C CYS A 243 2.39 -18.52 12.34
N GLY A 244 1.16 -18.69 12.83
CA GLY A 244 0.97 -19.14 14.20
C GLY A 244 -0.30 -19.95 14.46
N LEU A 245 -0.28 -20.63 15.58
CA LEU A 245 -1.37 -21.42 16.12
C LEU A 245 -1.77 -20.88 17.49
N ILE A 246 -3.03 -20.59 17.67
CA ILE A 246 -3.64 -20.35 18.98
C ILE A 246 -4.24 -21.66 19.46
N ASP A 247 -3.79 -22.15 20.60
CA ASP A 247 -4.38 -23.30 21.31
C ASP A 247 -5.02 -22.83 22.60
N LEU A 248 -6.35 -22.68 22.60
CA LEU A 248 -7.12 -22.25 23.78
C LEU A 248 -7.14 -23.29 24.89
N ARG A 249 -6.90 -24.58 24.60
CA ARG A 249 -6.81 -25.63 25.63
C ARG A 249 -5.53 -25.49 26.44
N GLN A 250 -4.41 -25.17 25.75
CA GLN A 250 -3.13 -24.92 26.40
C GLN A 250 -2.97 -23.49 26.88
N GLY A 251 -3.83 -22.55 26.42
CA GLY A 251 -3.71 -21.14 26.70
C GLY A 251 -2.43 -20.54 26.09
N VAL A 252 -2.14 -20.82 24.81
CA VAL A 252 -0.90 -20.36 24.18
C VAL A 252 -1.14 -19.92 22.74
N PHE A 253 -0.32 -18.96 22.32
CA PHE A 253 -0.05 -18.65 20.92
C PHE A 253 1.38 -19.07 20.59
N GLN A 254 1.52 -20.01 19.69
CA GLN A 254 2.81 -20.50 19.19
C GLN A 254 2.97 -20.03 17.76
N PHE A 255 4.10 -19.41 17.41
CA PHE A 255 4.30 -18.84 16.09
C PHE A 255 5.75 -18.91 15.61
N ALA A 256 5.93 -18.80 14.29
CA ALA A 256 7.21 -18.60 13.64
C ALA A 256 7.13 -17.34 12.78
N GLY A 257 8.17 -16.51 12.82
CA GLY A 257 8.33 -15.33 12.00
C GLY A 257 9.31 -15.56 10.86
N ALA A 258 9.01 -14.98 9.73
CA ALA A 258 9.85 -14.98 8.53
C ALA A 258 10.21 -13.55 8.14
N GLY A 259 11.15 -12.92 8.87
CA GLY A 259 11.57 -11.53 8.63
C GLY A 259 10.49 -10.48 8.90
N GLY A 260 9.35 -10.88 9.44
CA GLY A 260 8.20 -10.02 9.69
C GLY A 260 8.28 -9.21 10.98
N PRO A 261 7.33 -8.31 11.19
CA PRO A 261 7.20 -7.54 12.42
C PRO A 261 7.00 -8.43 13.64
N GLN A 262 7.22 -7.81 14.78
CA GLN A 262 7.04 -8.46 16.09
C GLN A 262 5.56 -8.70 16.39
N VAL A 263 5.25 -9.72 17.17
CA VAL A 263 3.93 -9.89 17.78
C VAL A 263 3.87 -9.05 19.05
N LEU A 264 2.91 -8.13 19.11
CA LEU A 264 2.69 -7.27 20.27
C LEU A 264 1.58 -7.84 21.14
N ARG A 265 1.88 -8.04 22.45
CA ARG A 265 0.86 -8.31 23.45
C ARG A 265 0.61 -7.06 24.30
N MET A 266 -0.66 -6.71 24.46
CA MET A 266 -1.11 -5.63 25.32
C MET A 266 -1.94 -6.22 26.46
N HIS A 267 -1.61 -5.85 27.69
CA HIS A 267 -2.36 -6.23 28.90
C HIS A 267 -3.38 -5.16 29.26
N ASP A 268 -4.43 -5.53 29.98
CA ASP A 268 -5.47 -4.61 30.41
C ASP A 268 -4.97 -3.41 31.23
N ASP A 269 -3.81 -3.55 31.91
CA ASP A 269 -3.16 -2.46 32.65
C ASP A 269 -2.38 -1.49 31.74
N GLY A 270 -2.39 -1.73 30.43
CA GLY A 270 -1.69 -0.92 29.43
C GLY A 270 -0.20 -1.22 29.29
N THR A 271 0.31 -2.23 29.99
CA THR A 271 1.68 -2.73 29.72
C THR A 271 1.73 -3.50 28.40
N SER A 272 2.88 -3.53 27.76
CA SER A 272 3.07 -4.19 26.46
C SER A 272 4.33 -5.01 26.45
N GLU A 273 4.27 -6.15 25.77
CA GLU A 273 5.41 -7.03 25.52
C GLU A 273 5.48 -7.37 24.03
N CYS A 274 6.70 -7.43 23.50
CA CYS A 274 6.95 -7.77 22.10
C CYS A 274 7.66 -9.13 22.02
N PHE A 275 7.24 -9.92 21.05
CA PHE A 275 7.80 -11.24 20.78
C PHE A 275 8.23 -11.30 19.32
N GLU A 276 9.44 -11.81 19.11
CA GLU A 276 10.00 -12.00 17.77
C GLU A 276 10.65 -13.38 17.68
N THR A 277 10.83 -13.87 16.48
CA THR A 277 11.55 -15.10 16.18
C THR A 277 12.58 -14.84 15.10
N ALA A 278 13.69 -15.58 15.13
CA ALA A 278 14.65 -15.55 14.05
C ALA A 278 14.13 -16.31 12.83
N GLY A 279 14.29 -15.74 11.65
CA GLY A 279 13.92 -16.34 10.37
C GLY A 279 14.13 -15.37 9.22
N LEU A 280 14.64 -15.88 8.11
CA LEU A 280 14.73 -15.10 6.87
C LEU A 280 13.34 -14.86 6.28
N PRO A 281 13.10 -13.75 5.56
CA PRO A 281 11.89 -13.60 4.77
C PRO A 281 11.66 -14.80 3.85
N LEU A 282 10.40 -15.09 3.55
CA LEU A 282 10.02 -16.18 2.66
C LEU A 282 10.56 -15.91 1.25
N ALA A 283 10.94 -16.98 0.57
CA ALA A 283 11.45 -17.00 -0.81
C ALA A 283 12.88 -16.43 -1.01
N ILE A 284 13.62 -16.12 0.05
CA ILE A 284 15.02 -15.70 -0.07
C ILE A 284 15.93 -16.89 -0.44
N MET A 285 15.76 -18.05 0.20
CA MET A 285 16.57 -19.25 -0.08
C MET A 285 15.81 -20.54 0.23
N GLU A 286 16.16 -21.61 -0.51
CA GLU A 286 15.63 -22.95 -0.22
C GLU A 286 16.11 -23.45 1.15
N ASP A 287 15.29 -24.27 1.79
CA ASP A 287 15.59 -24.95 3.06
C ASP A 287 15.97 -23.99 4.21
N ALA A 288 15.42 -22.77 4.19
CA ALA A 288 15.55 -21.86 5.33
C ALA A 288 14.89 -22.47 6.58
N GLU A 289 15.58 -22.32 7.71
CA GLU A 289 15.09 -22.76 9.01
C GLU A 289 14.39 -21.60 9.73
N TYR A 290 13.34 -21.92 10.49
CA TYR A 290 12.54 -20.97 11.25
C TYR A 290 12.43 -21.40 12.70
N GLU A 291 12.56 -20.44 13.60
CA GLU A 291 12.40 -20.68 15.04
C GLU A 291 10.95 -20.42 15.46
N GLU A 292 10.52 -21.12 16.50
CA GLU A 292 9.21 -20.90 17.12
C GLU A 292 9.33 -20.13 18.42
N ALA A 293 8.43 -19.18 18.62
CA ALA A 293 8.17 -18.57 19.92
C ALA A 293 6.83 -19.02 20.48
N ARG A 294 6.71 -18.96 21.79
CA ARG A 294 5.49 -19.33 22.52
C ARG A 294 5.11 -18.21 23.48
N VAL A 295 3.90 -17.75 23.36
CA VAL A 295 3.31 -16.70 24.19
C VAL A 295 2.16 -17.32 25.00
N GLU A 296 2.24 -17.26 26.33
CA GLU A 296 1.12 -17.65 27.18
C GLU A 296 0.00 -16.62 27.04
N LEU A 297 -1.23 -17.09 26.87
CA LEU A 297 -2.42 -16.29 26.73
C LEU A 297 -3.18 -16.25 28.05
N ARG A 298 -3.51 -15.06 28.49
CA ARG A 298 -4.32 -14.82 29.68
C ARG A 298 -5.64 -14.16 29.27
N GLU A 299 -6.64 -14.35 30.10
CA GLU A 299 -7.89 -13.64 29.97
C GLU A 299 -7.66 -12.11 29.97
N GLY A 300 -8.26 -11.40 29.04
CA GLY A 300 -8.06 -9.97 28.83
C GLY A 300 -6.90 -9.61 27.92
N ASP A 301 -5.95 -10.52 27.67
CA ASP A 301 -4.84 -10.25 26.76
C ASP A 301 -5.33 -9.93 25.34
N ARG A 302 -4.65 -8.97 24.72
CA ARG A 302 -4.81 -8.64 23.31
C ARG A 302 -3.50 -8.81 22.58
N LEU A 303 -3.48 -9.68 21.57
CA LEU A 303 -2.35 -9.81 20.64
C LEU A 303 -2.64 -8.96 19.41
N LEU A 304 -1.61 -8.27 18.94
CA LEU A 304 -1.65 -7.47 17.74
C LEU A 304 -0.54 -7.94 16.79
N LEU A 305 -0.95 -8.37 15.58
CA LEU A 305 -0.07 -8.60 14.46
C LEU A 305 -0.30 -7.48 13.45
N PHE A 306 0.76 -7.00 12.81
CA PHE A 306 0.67 -5.86 11.89
C PHE A 306 1.73 -6.01 10.78
N SER A 307 1.44 -5.44 9.59
CA SER A 307 2.43 -5.28 8.52
C SER A 307 3.35 -4.08 8.80
N ASP A 308 4.44 -3.99 8.09
CA ASP A 308 5.43 -2.92 8.26
C ASP A 308 4.87 -1.53 7.88
N GLY A 309 3.85 -1.46 7.01
CA GLY A 309 3.13 -0.22 6.70
C GLY A 309 2.51 0.48 7.92
N ALA A 310 2.35 -0.24 9.06
CA ALA A 310 1.97 0.37 10.33
C ALA A 310 3.15 1.06 11.06
N LEU A 311 4.39 0.74 10.70
CA LEU A 311 5.61 1.19 11.39
C LEU A 311 6.47 2.13 10.53
N GLU A 312 6.56 1.87 9.22
CA GLU A 312 7.48 2.54 8.29
C GLU A 312 6.96 3.88 7.77
N ILE A 313 6.24 4.59 8.63
CA ILE A 313 5.72 5.92 8.33
C ILE A 313 6.72 6.95 8.80
N SER A 314 7.19 7.82 7.89
CA SER A 314 8.15 8.88 8.22
C SER A 314 7.48 10.23 8.36
N ASN A 315 7.91 11.02 9.36
CA ASN A 315 7.49 12.40 9.54
C ASN A 315 8.27 13.35 8.60
N ALA A 316 7.95 14.64 8.63
CA ALA A 316 8.62 15.66 7.82
C ALA A 316 10.13 15.80 8.12
N ALA A 317 10.61 15.35 9.28
CA ALA A 317 12.02 15.33 9.63
C ALA A 317 12.75 14.06 9.16
N GLY A 318 12.01 13.07 8.66
CA GLY A 318 12.54 11.77 8.25
C GLY A 318 12.60 10.74 9.38
N ASP A 319 12.02 11.03 10.56
CA ASP A 319 11.96 10.06 11.65
C ASP A 319 10.85 9.06 11.41
N MET A 320 11.15 7.79 11.52
CA MET A 320 10.17 6.71 11.42
C MET A 320 9.29 6.63 12.67
N LEU A 321 8.01 6.29 12.50
CA LEU A 321 7.06 6.09 13.59
C LEU A 321 7.50 4.96 14.52
N GLY A 322 7.82 3.81 13.93
CA GLY A 322 8.22 2.61 14.64
C GLY A 322 7.16 2.07 15.62
N LEU A 323 7.52 1.00 16.31
CA LEU A 323 6.59 0.32 17.22
C LEU A 323 6.16 1.20 18.41
N ASP A 324 7.09 1.96 19.00
CA ASP A 324 6.77 2.84 20.12
C ASP A 324 5.75 3.93 19.73
N GLY A 325 5.87 4.46 18.52
CA GLY A 325 4.92 5.44 17.98
C GLY A 325 3.54 4.83 17.77
N LEU A 326 3.46 3.62 17.19
CA LEU A 326 2.19 2.90 17.03
C LEU A 326 1.53 2.63 18.38
N ILE A 327 2.27 2.11 19.36
CA ILE A 327 1.77 1.87 20.74
C ILE A 327 1.25 3.17 21.35
N ALA A 328 1.96 4.28 21.19
CA ALA A 328 1.54 5.57 21.72
C ALA A 328 0.22 6.05 21.09
N MET A 329 0.04 5.86 19.78
CA MET A 329 -1.20 6.20 19.08
C MET A 329 -2.37 5.33 19.54
N LEU A 330 -2.17 4.02 19.69
CA LEU A 330 -3.17 3.10 20.21
C LEU A 330 -3.59 3.47 21.64
N LYS A 331 -2.64 3.73 22.52
CA LYS A 331 -2.91 4.18 23.90
C LYS A 331 -3.67 5.50 23.96
N LYS A 332 -3.41 6.43 23.06
CA LYS A 332 -4.16 7.69 22.94
C LYS A 332 -5.63 7.48 22.65
N GLN A 333 -6.01 6.39 21.97
CA GLN A 333 -7.39 5.98 21.71
C GLN A 333 -8.02 5.23 22.89
N GLY A 334 -7.27 4.98 23.96
CA GLY A 334 -7.72 4.21 25.12
C GLY A 334 -7.48 2.70 25.01
N TYR A 335 -6.75 2.24 23.99
CA TYR A 335 -6.36 0.84 23.85
C TYR A 335 -5.40 0.43 24.99
N PRO A 336 -5.51 -0.75 25.59
CA PRO A 336 -6.35 -1.91 25.22
C PRO A 336 -7.74 -1.94 25.88
N THR A 337 -8.12 -0.98 26.73
CA THR A 337 -9.43 -0.98 27.38
C THR A 337 -10.57 -0.64 26.42
N ALA A 338 -10.30 0.13 25.38
CA ALA A 338 -11.19 0.38 24.25
C ALA A 338 -10.75 -0.43 23.01
N ASP A 339 -11.68 -0.66 22.08
CA ASP A 339 -11.36 -1.29 20.80
C ASP A 339 -10.66 -0.30 19.86
N ILE A 340 -9.81 -0.82 18.98
CA ILE A 340 -9.10 0.00 17.99
C ILE A 340 -10.12 0.67 17.05
N GLN A 341 -10.02 1.98 16.92
CA GLN A 341 -10.82 2.76 15.98
C GLN A 341 -9.96 3.11 14.78
N MET A 342 -10.21 2.48 13.63
CA MET A 342 -9.35 2.63 12.45
C MET A 342 -9.35 4.04 11.87
N ALA A 343 -10.51 4.66 11.70
CA ALA A 343 -10.54 6.01 11.12
C ALA A 343 -9.74 7.04 11.92
N PRO A 344 -9.82 7.11 13.27
CA PRO A 344 -8.91 7.93 14.06
C PRO A 344 -7.42 7.50 13.96
N LEU A 345 -7.13 6.20 13.85
CA LEU A 345 -5.75 5.73 13.69
C LEU A 345 -5.16 6.19 12.36
N GLU A 346 -5.87 5.98 11.26
CA GLU A 346 -5.47 6.45 9.93
C GLU A 346 -5.27 7.98 9.91
N GLU A 347 -6.16 8.74 10.56
CA GLU A 347 -6.01 10.19 10.67
C GLU A 347 -4.75 10.60 11.46
N ASP A 348 -4.43 9.90 12.55
CA ASP A 348 -3.22 10.16 13.34
C ASP A 348 -1.95 9.75 12.55
N LEU A 349 -1.98 8.64 11.80
CA LEU A 349 -0.90 8.23 10.90
C LEU A 349 -0.67 9.25 9.78
N LEU A 350 -1.72 9.72 9.14
CA LEU A 350 -1.66 10.77 8.12
C LEU A 350 -1.15 12.12 8.70
N LYS A 351 -1.51 12.47 9.93
CA LYS A 351 -0.96 13.65 10.60
C LYS A 351 0.52 13.49 10.89
N TYR A 352 0.96 12.30 11.29
CA TYR A 352 2.36 12.02 11.54
C TYR A 352 3.20 12.16 10.27
N SER A 353 2.72 11.64 9.15
CA SER A 353 3.35 11.75 7.84
C SER A 353 3.24 13.14 7.20
N ASN A 354 2.70 14.12 7.92
CA ASN A 354 2.43 15.47 7.40
C ASN A 354 1.51 15.46 6.15
N GLY A 355 0.52 14.55 6.15
CA GLY A 355 -0.43 14.36 5.05
C GLY A 355 0.12 13.61 3.84
N ILE A 356 1.34 13.06 3.92
CA ILE A 356 1.85 12.12 2.94
C ILE A 356 1.18 10.77 3.20
N ARG A 357 0.67 10.14 2.16
CA ARG A 357 0.03 8.83 2.26
C ARG A 357 0.98 7.79 2.81
N LEU A 358 0.39 6.76 3.38
CA LEU A 358 1.08 5.52 3.72
C LEU A 358 1.85 5.04 2.49
N ALA A 359 3.09 4.66 2.68
CA ALA A 359 3.99 4.23 1.60
C ALA A 359 3.73 2.76 1.23
N ASP A 360 3.06 2.01 2.09
CA ASP A 360 2.76 0.59 1.94
C ASP A 360 1.37 0.23 2.47
N ASP A 361 0.95 -1.02 2.27
CA ASP A 361 -0.29 -1.59 2.78
C ASP A 361 -0.30 -1.57 4.32
N LEU A 362 -1.45 -1.30 4.90
CA LEU A 362 -1.64 -1.31 6.36
C LEU A 362 -2.55 -2.46 6.74
N THR A 363 -2.00 -3.46 7.41
CA THR A 363 -2.78 -4.57 7.96
C THR A 363 -2.57 -4.67 9.46
N LEU A 364 -3.68 -4.76 10.19
CA LEU A 364 -3.70 -5.05 11.63
C LEU A 364 -4.63 -6.23 11.88
N ILE A 365 -4.15 -7.20 12.66
CA ILE A 365 -4.95 -8.31 13.20
C ILE A 365 -4.92 -8.19 14.71
N GLU A 366 -6.07 -7.98 15.30
CA GLU A 366 -6.25 -8.03 16.75
C GLU A 366 -6.87 -9.35 17.15
N ILE A 367 -6.31 -9.99 18.17
CA ILE A 367 -6.77 -11.23 18.79
C ILE A 367 -6.99 -10.95 20.26
N ARG A 368 -8.24 -10.98 20.69
CA ARG A 368 -8.63 -10.73 22.09
C ARG A 368 -9.05 -12.01 22.77
N ILE A 369 -8.42 -12.33 23.91
CA ILE A 369 -8.81 -13.45 24.75
C ILE A 369 -9.93 -12.97 25.70
N ARG A 370 -11.11 -13.56 25.58
CA ARG A 370 -12.28 -13.17 26.37
C ARG A 370 -12.41 -14.02 27.64
N SER A 371 -13.01 -13.41 28.67
CA SER A 371 -13.49 -14.13 29.85
C SER A 371 -14.62 -15.08 29.46
N THR A 372 -14.55 -16.33 29.86
CA THR A 372 -15.64 -17.30 29.72
C THR A 372 -16.60 -17.23 30.87
#